data_afabd8cb4328e6795100e65a74b89e65
#
_entry.id   afabd8cb4328e6795100e65a74b89e65
#
_cell.length_a   1.000
_cell.length_b   1.000
_cell.length_c   1.000
_cell.angle_alpha   90.00
_cell.angle_beta   90.00
_cell.angle_gamma   90.00
#
_symmetry.space_group_name_H-M   'P 1'
#
loop_
_entity.id
_entity.type
_entity.pdbx_description
1 polymer ?
#
loop_
_entity_poly.entity_id
_entity_poly.type
_entity_poly.pdbx_seq_one_letter_code
_entity_poly.pdbx_strand_id
1 'polypeptide(L)'
;MTEKLTENELLEQRRLKLDALRERGVAYTNSFRRDSLSQDLKIQFDGTSKEELEEQSHEVAIAGRIMLQRIMGKASFITLQDMKGQIQAYIRSNDIPEGQYDEFKTWDLGDIVGIKGKLFLTKTGELTVHAYSIQMLTKSLRPLPEKHSGLVDTEQRYRKRYLDLITNSESLEIFKKRSQIISSIRAVSYTHLTLPTKA
;
A
#
# COMPACT_ATOMS: atom_id res chain seq x y z
N MET A 1 -5.42 -23.91 -20.62
CA MET A 1 -5.04 -24.10 -19.20
C MET A 1 -3.68 -23.46 -19.02
N THR A 2 -3.61 -22.29 -18.41
CA THR A 2 -2.33 -21.65 -18.05
C THR A 2 -1.79 -22.41 -16.82
N GLU A 3 -0.67 -23.11 -16.97
CA GLU A 3 0.04 -23.73 -15.85
C GLU A 3 0.31 -22.64 -14.79
N LYS A 4 -0.09 -22.90 -13.54
CA LYS A 4 0.28 -22.02 -12.42
C LYS A 4 1.79 -22.15 -12.23
N LEU A 5 2.49 -21.03 -12.41
CA LEU A 5 3.92 -20.95 -12.13
C LEU A 5 4.21 -21.34 -10.68
N THR A 6 5.29 -22.04 -10.46
CA THR A 6 5.78 -22.35 -9.11
C THR A 6 6.23 -21.09 -8.37
N GLU A 7 6.29 -21.14 -7.04
CA GLU A 7 6.78 -20.00 -6.22
C GLU A 7 8.19 -19.58 -6.63
N ASN A 8 9.06 -20.52 -6.98
CA ASN A 8 10.42 -20.24 -7.42
C ASN A 8 10.47 -19.53 -8.78
N GLU A 9 9.67 -19.95 -9.75
CA GLU A 9 9.59 -19.30 -11.06
C GLU A 9 9.05 -17.87 -10.94
N LEU A 10 8.04 -17.63 -10.11
CA LEU A 10 7.53 -16.31 -9.80
C LEU A 10 8.60 -15.41 -9.16
N LEU A 11 9.39 -15.98 -8.27
CA LEU A 11 10.47 -15.27 -7.58
C LEU A 11 11.59 -14.89 -8.56
N GLU A 12 11.96 -15.78 -9.48
CA GLU A 12 12.95 -15.50 -10.54
C GLU A 12 12.46 -14.41 -11.50
N GLN A 13 11.22 -14.49 -11.97
CA GLN A 13 10.62 -13.44 -12.80
C GLN A 13 10.65 -12.08 -12.13
N ARG A 14 10.33 -12.01 -10.84
CA ARG A 14 10.36 -10.75 -10.07
C ARG A 14 11.78 -10.23 -9.86
N ARG A 15 12.77 -11.11 -9.73
CA ARG A 15 14.19 -10.73 -9.68
C ARG A 15 14.65 -10.12 -11.00
N LEU A 16 14.31 -10.74 -12.13
CA LEU A 16 14.61 -10.18 -13.45
C LEU A 16 14.00 -8.79 -13.65
N LYS A 17 12.76 -8.60 -13.23
CA LYS A 17 12.12 -7.27 -13.23
C LYS A 17 12.86 -6.25 -12.34
N LEU A 18 13.33 -6.68 -11.15
CA LEU A 18 14.12 -5.82 -10.27
C LEU A 18 15.47 -5.45 -10.90
N ASP A 19 16.15 -6.41 -11.55
CA ASP A 19 17.43 -6.14 -12.19
C ASP A 19 17.29 -5.15 -13.36
N ALA A 20 16.23 -5.26 -14.14
CA ALA A 20 15.89 -4.25 -15.16
C ALA A 20 15.62 -2.85 -14.56
N LEU A 21 15.01 -2.77 -13.37
CA LEU A 21 14.84 -1.50 -12.64
C LEU A 21 16.19 -0.95 -12.14
N ARG A 22 17.10 -1.81 -11.70
CA ARG A 22 18.46 -1.43 -11.28
C ARG A 22 19.28 -0.87 -12.44
N GLU A 23 19.25 -1.52 -13.60
CA GLU A 23 19.93 -1.06 -14.80
C GLU A 23 19.46 0.35 -15.23
N ARG A 24 18.19 0.64 -15.07
CA ARG A 24 17.61 1.97 -15.31
C ARG A 24 17.86 2.99 -14.19
N GLY A 25 18.46 2.58 -13.08
CA GLY A 25 18.73 3.44 -11.92
C GLY A 25 17.48 3.86 -11.13
N VAL A 26 16.35 3.19 -11.34
CA VAL A 26 15.06 3.52 -10.70
C VAL A 26 14.62 2.53 -9.62
N ALA A 27 15.46 1.54 -9.31
CA ALA A 27 15.21 0.63 -8.20
C ALA A 27 15.44 1.36 -6.86
N TYR A 28 14.52 1.16 -5.91
CA TYR A 28 14.60 1.72 -4.54
C TYR A 28 14.73 3.24 -4.50
N THR A 29 13.93 3.93 -5.28
CA THR A 29 13.94 5.40 -5.32
C THR A 29 13.55 5.99 -3.96
N ASN A 30 14.27 7.02 -3.51
CA ASN A 30 14.05 7.71 -2.23
C ASN A 30 13.58 9.17 -2.42
N SER A 31 13.18 9.53 -3.62
CA SER A 31 12.75 10.89 -3.97
C SER A 31 11.28 11.17 -3.68
N PHE A 32 10.44 10.13 -3.55
CA PHE A 32 9.02 10.30 -3.30
C PHE A 32 8.74 10.69 -1.85
N ARG A 33 7.92 11.72 -1.66
CA ARG A 33 7.42 12.15 -0.34
C ARG A 33 5.90 12.08 -0.36
N ARG A 34 5.33 11.22 0.48
CA ARG A 34 3.89 11.18 0.74
C ARG A 34 3.51 12.31 1.70
N ASP A 35 2.35 12.88 1.51
CA ASP A 35 1.76 13.90 2.41
C ASP A 35 0.53 13.38 3.16
N SER A 36 -0.09 12.31 2.67
CA SER A 36 -1.38 11.84 3.16
C SER A 36 -1.37 10.35 3.44
N LEU A 37 -2.26 9.92 4.34
CA LEU A 37 -2.53 8.51 4.66
C LEU A 37 -3.98 8.16 4.38
N SER A 38 -4.23 6.93 3.95
CA SER A 38 -5.53 6.44 3.50
C SER A 38 -6.67 6.70 4.48
N GLN A 39 -6.48 6.39 5.75
CA GLN A 39 -7.52 6.56 6.76
C GLN A 39 -7.76 8.03 7.12
N ASP A 40 -6.71 8.84 7.13
CA ASP A 40 -6.84 10.28 7.41
C ASP A 40 -7.67 10.96 6.32
N LEU A 41 -7.41 10.62 5.05
CA LEU A 41 -8.22 11.11 3.93
C LEU A 41 -9.67 10.65 4.03
N LYS A 42 -9.92 9.39 4.36
CA LYS A 42 -11.29 8.88 4.53
C LYS A 42 -12.05 9.61 5.63
N ILE A 43 -11.39 9.90 6.76
CA ILE A 43 -12.01 10.65 7.87
C ILE A 43 -12.23 12.11 7.47
N GLN A 44 -11.25 12.74 6.82
CA GLN A 44 -11.29 14.15 6.45
C GLN A 44 -12.41 14.45 5.44
N PHE A 45 -12.65 13.53 4.51
CA PHE A 45 -13.64 13.68 3.43
C PHE A 45 -14.89 12.81 3.63
N ASP A 46 -15.10 12.32 4.85
CA ASP A 46 -16.32 11.59 5.20
C ASP A 46 -17.54 12.51 5.07
N GLY A 47 -18.55 12.05 4.33
CA GLY A 47 -19.77 12.84 4.09
C GLY A 47 -19.64 13.99 3.08
N THR A 48 -18.45 14.22 2.49
CA THR A 48 -18.27 15.24 1.43
C THR A 48 -18.99 14.81 0.16
N SER A 49 -19.70 15.73 -0.48
CA SER A 49 -20.35 15.45 -1.77
C SER A 49 -19.34 15.35 -2.91
N LYS A 50 -19.77 14.74 -4.02
CA LYS A 50 -18.91 14.59 -5.19
C LYS A 50 -18.57 15.96 -5.80
N GLU A 51 -19.55 16.84 -5.85
CA GLU A 51 -19.43 18.18 -6.42
C GLU A 51 -18.45 19.04 -5.60
N GLU A 52 -18.57 19.02 -4.28
CA GLU A 52 -17.66 19.73 -3.38
C GLU A 52 -16.21 19.24 -3.53
N LEU A 53 -16.00 17.93 -3.66
CA LEU A 53 -14.67 17.36 -3.80
C LEU A 53 -14.04 17.70 -5.15
N GLU A 54 -14.83 17.74 -6.23
CA GLU A 54 -14.39 18.14 -7.57
C GLU A 54 -14.04 19.64 -7.62
N GLU A 55 -14.84 20.52 -7.01
CA GLU A 55 -14.59 21.97 -6.93
C GLU A 55 -13.30 22.29 -6.17
N GLN A 56 -13.07 21.66 -5.04
CA GLN A 56 -11.89 21.88 -4.22
C GLN A 56 -10.60 21.31 -4.82
N SER A 57 -10.71 20.35 -5.74
CA SER A 57 -9.59 19.74 -6.49
C SER A 57 -8.39 19.37 -5.60
N HIS A 58 -8.63 18.64 -4.51
CA HIS A 58 -7.59 18.25 -3.56
C HIS A 58 -6.53 17.34 -4.18
N GLU A 59 -5.30 17.84 -4.21
CA GLU A 59 -4.14 17.08 -4.63
C GLU A 59 -3.52 16.35 -3.43
N VAL A 60 -3.14 15.09 -3.65
CA VAL A 60 -2.56 14.23 -2.62
C VAL A 60 -1.40 13.42 -3.18
N ALA A 61 -0.44 13.14 -2.33
CA ALA A 61 0.64 12.20 -2.58
C ALA A 61 0.56 11.04 -1.59
N ILE A 62 0.17 9.87 -2.08
CA ILE A 62 0.03 8.65 -1.28
C ILE A 62 1.08 7.63 -1.65
N ALA A 63 1.46 6.78 -0.71
CA ALA A 63 2.33 5.65 -0.98
C ALA A 63 1.82 4.41 -0.24
N GLY A 64 1.85 3.27 -0.92
CA GLY A 64 1.35 2.03 -0.33
C GLY A 64 1.69 0.80 -1.13
N ARG A 65 1.34 -0.35 -0.58
CA ARG A 65 1.49 -1.66 -1.22
C ARG A 65 0.29 -1.95 -2.09
N ILE A 66 0.53 -2.41 -3.32
CA ILE A 66 -0.54 -2.87 -4.23
C ILE A 66 -1.12 -4.18 -3.68
N MET A 67 -2.38 -4.12 -3.24
CA MET A 67 -3.13 -5.29 -2.73
C MET A 67 -4.10 -5.86 -3.76
N LEU A 68 -4.57 -5.01 -4.68
CA LEU A 68 -5.45 -5.40 -5.78
C LEU A 68 -5.11 -4.56 -6.99
N GLN A 69 -5.17 -5.20 -8.16
CA GLN A 69 -4.99 -4.54 -9.46
C GLN A 69 -6.04 -5.05 -10.43
N ARG A 70 -6.77 -4.13 -11.05
CA ARG A 70 -7.76 -4.42 -12.11
C ARG A 70 -7.43 -3.58 -13.32
N ILE A 71 -6.92 -4.21 -14.38
CA ILE A 71 -6.57 -3.56 -15.63
C ILE A 71 -7.75 -3.70 -16.59
N MET A 72 -8.26 -2.56 -17.09
CA MET A 72 -9.39 -2.49 -18.02
C MET A 72 -8.97 -1.67 -19.26
N GLY A 73 -8.11 -2.26 -20.08
CA GLY A 73 -7.60 -1.59 -21.30
C GLY A 73 -6.75 -0.36 -20.99
N LYS A 74 -7.31 0.85 -21.25
CA LYS A 74 -6.64 2.15 -21.05
C LYS A 74 -6.83 2.74 -19.64
N ALA A 75 -7.59 2.07 -18.80
CA ALA A 75 -7.84 2.50 -17.43
C ALA A 75 -7.64 1.34 -16.47
N SER A 76 -7.25 1.64 -15.25
CA SER A 76 -7.01 0.64 -14.21
C SER A 76 -7.40 1.16 -12.84
N PHE A 77 -7.85 0.25 -11.99
CA PHE A 77 -8.02 0.50 -10.57
C PHE A 77 -7.04 -0.35 -9.78
N ILE A 78 -6.42 0.26 -8.78
CA ILE A 78 -5.61 -0.45 -7.80
C ILE A 78 -6.06 -0.10 -6.39
N THR A 79 -5.89 -1.04 -5.48
CA THR A 79 -6.05 -0.78 -4.05
C THR A 79 -4.67 -0.75 -3.42
N LEU A 80 -4.33 0.38 -2.80
CA LEU A 80 -3.10 0.57 -2.05
C LEU A 80 -3.37 0.41 -0.56
N GLN A 81 -2.50 -0.32 0.11
CA GLN A 81 -2.48 -0.45 1.56
C GLN A 81 -1.30 0.31 2.13
N ASP A 82 -1.57 1.25 3.01
CA ASP A 82 -0.57 1.97 3.80
C ASP A 82 -0.59 1.51 5.27
N MET A 83 0.07 2.27 6.15
CA MET A 83 0.15 1.94 7.58
C MET A 83 -1.18 2.14 8.34
N LYS A 84 -2.14 2.90 7.80
CA LYS A 84 -3.42 3.20 8.45
C LYS A 84 -4.61 2.48 7.84
N GLY A 85 -4.53 2.10 6.56
CA GLY A 85 -5.65 1.45 5.90
C GLY A 85 -5.42 1.21 4.42
N GLN A 86 -6.51 1.25 3.66
CA GLN A 86 -6.49 1.05 2.21
C GLN A 86 -7.21 2.20 1.51
N ILE A 87 -6.72 2.57 0.34
CA ILE A 87 -7.35 3.56 -0.55
C ILE A 87 -7.28 3.08 -1.98
N GLN A 88 -8.29 3.40 -2.76
CA GLN A 88 -8.33 3.10 -4.19
C GLN A 88 -7.59 4.19 -4.97
N ALA A 89 -6.92 3.80 -6.05
CA ALA A 89 -6.39 4.73 -7.04
C ALA A 89 -6.85 4.33 -8.44
N TYR A 90 -7.22 5.33 -9.22
CA TYR A 90 -7.61 5.23 -10.62
C TYR A 90 -6.48 5.76 -11.49
N ILE A 91 -6.02 4.92 -12.43
CA ILE A 91 -4.90 5.23 -13.31
C ILE A 91 -5.40 5.12 -14.75
N ARG A 92 -5.25 6.17 -15.52
CA ARG A 92 -5.65 6.23 -16.92
C ARG A 92 -4.45 6.55 -17.80
N SER A 93 -4.30 5.85 -18.92
CA SER A 93 -3.12 5.99 -19.79
C SER A 93 -2.94 7.40 -20.36
N ASN A 94 -4.05 8.15 -20.53
CA ASN A 94 -4.00 9.51 -21.08
C ASN A 94 -3.66 10.59 -20.04
N ASP A 95 -3.72 10.26 -18.75
CA ASP A 95 -3.59 11.22 -17.66
C ASP A 95 -2.21 11.14 -16.98
N ILE A 96 -1.41 10.14 -17.34
CA ILE A 96 -0.04 9.94 -16.87
C ILE A 96 0.95 10.04 -18.03
N PRO A 97 2.24 10.31 -17.77
CA PRO A 97 3.28 10.41 -18.79
C PRO A 97 3.33 9.19 -19.71
N GLU A 98 3.65 9.44 -20.99
CA GLU A 98 3.75 8.40 -22.01
C GLU A 98 4.71 7.28 -21.60
N GLY A 99 4.34 6.03 -21.83
CA GLY A 99 5.11 4.84 -21.46
C GLY A 99 4.92 4.38 -20.00
N GLN A 100 4.52 5.25 -19.09
CA GLN A 100 4.35 4.87 -17.67
C GLN A 100 3.17 3.90 -17.47
N TYR A 101 2.13 3.98 -18.28
CA TYR A 101 1.00 3.05 -18.18
C TYR A 101 1.38 1.63 -18.57
N ASP A 102 2.23 1.47 -19.57
CA ASP A 102 2.72 0.16 -20.00
C ASP A 102 3.71 -0.41 -18.99
N GLU A 103 4.54 0.42 -18.39
CA GLU A 103 5.36 0.02 -17.25
C GLU A 103 4.51 -0.43 -16.07
N PHE A 104 3.48 0.32 -15.71
CA PHE A 104 2.54 -0.02 -14.64
C PHE A 104 1.88 -1.39 -14.84
N LYS A 105 1.54 -1.76 -16.06
CA LYS A 105 0.97 -3.09 -16.36
C LYS A 105 1.91 -4.25 -16.01
N THR A 106 3.21 -3.99 -15.95
CA THR A 106 4.23 -5.01 -15.58
C THR A 106 4.42 -5.17 -14.08
N TRP A 107 3.82 -4.28 -13.28
CA TRP A 107 3.95 -4.31 -11.83
C TRP A 107 3.18 -5.49 -11.23
N ASP A 108 3.64 -5.96 -10.08
CA ASP A 108 3.07 -7.13 -9.43
C ASP A 108 2.35 -6.75 -8.13
N LEU A 109 1.41 -7.61 -7.73
CA LEU A 109 0.81 -7.51 -6.40
C LEU A 109 1.90 -7.62 -5.33
N GLY A 110 1.82 -6.71 -4.36
CA GLY A 110 2.82 -6.59 -3.30
C GLY A 110 3.86 -5.49 -3.54
N ASP A 111 4.01 -4.96 -4.76
CA ASP A 111 4.89 -3.84 -5.03
C ASP A 111 4.48 -2.61 -4.22
N ILE A 112 5.45 -1.82 -3.80
CA ILE A 112 5.22 -0.55 -3.09
C ILE A 112 5.39 0.58 -4.10
N VAL A 113 4.37 1.41 -4.20
CA VAL A 113 4.30 2.48 -5.19
C VAL A 113 3.90 3.81 -4.55
N GLY A 114 4.31 4.89 -5.17
CA GLY A 114 3.88 6.25 -4.88
C GLY A 114 2.97 6.76 -5.99
N ILE A 115 1.92 7.45 -5.62
CA ILE A 115 0.94 8.03 -6.51
C ILE A 115 0.70 9.48 -6.12
N LYS A 116 0.74 10.38 -7.11
CA LYS A 116 0.23 11.73 -6.97
C LYS A 116 -1.00 11.88 -7.82
N GLY A 117 -2.03 12.50 -7.28
CA GLY A 117 -3.30 12.62 -7.97
C GLY A 117 -4.28 13.53 -7.25
N LYS A 118 -5.50 13.61 -7.79
CA LYS A 118 -6.60 14.35 -7.23
C LYS A 118 -7.63 13.42 -6.62
N LEU A 119 -8.21 13.81 -5.51
CA LEU A 119 -9.29 13.05 -4.89
C LEU A 119 -10.59 13.20 -5.65
N PHE A 120 -11.32 12.12 -5.79
CA PHE A 120 -12.69 12.11 -6.32
C PHE A 120 -13.50 10.96 -5.73
N LEU A 121 -14.80 11.05 -5.80
CA LEU A 121 -15.70 9.96 -5.44
C LEU A 121 -16.13 9.19 -6.69
N THR A 122 -16.01 7.88 -6.64
CA THR A 122 -16.55 7.00 -7.69
C THR A 122 -18.07 7.04 -7.72
N LYS A 123 -18.69 6.43 -8.75
CA LYS A 123 -20.16 6.29 -8.82
C LYS A 123 -20.74 5.52 -7.64
N THR A 124 -19.95 4.67 -7.00
CA THR A 124 -20.32 3.87 -5.82
C THR A 124 -20.03 4.59 -4.50
N GLY A 125 -19.56 5.84 -4.53
CA GLY A 125 -19.22 6.62 -3.34
C GLY A 125 -17.86 6.26 -2.70
N GLU A 126 -16.99 5.52 -3.39
CA GLU A 126 -15.67 5.20 -2.85
C GLU A 126 -14.66 6.33 -3.12
N LEU A 127 -14.02 6.83 -2.05
CA LEU A 127 -12.97 7.84 -2.15
C LEU A 127 -11.75 7.25 -2.88
N THR A 128 -11.38 7.88 -4.01
CA THR A 128 -10.39 7.37 -4.95
C THR A 128 -9.42 8.49 -5.36
N VAL A 129 -8.17 8.15 -5.56
CA VAL A 129 -7.15 9.06 -6.10
C VAL A 129 -7.07 8.90 -7.61
N HIS A 130 -7.40 9.94 -8.37
CA HIS A 130 -7.18 10.01 -9.81
C HIS A 130 -5.72 10.37 -10.09
N ALA A 131 -4.93 9.39 -10.48
CA ALA A 131 -3.49 9.53 -10.64
C ALA A 131 -3.11 10.34 -11.88
N TYR A 132 -2.20 11.30 -11.73
CA TYR A 132 -1.48 11.96 -12.81
C TYR A 132 0.03 11.65 -12.79
N SER A 133 0.52 11.04 -11.73
CA SER A 133 1.91 10.56 -11.61
C SER A 133 1.96 9.31 -10.78
N ILE A 134 2.69 8.32 -11.25
CA ILE A 134 2.91 7.04 -10.58
C ILE A 134 4.39 6.73 -10.55
N GLN A 135 4.87 6.10 -9.48
CA GLN A 135 6.27 5.76 -9.34
C GLN A 135 6.43 4.44 -8.58
N MET A 136 7.25 3.52 -9.11
CA MET A 136 7.70 2.35 -8.37
C MET A 136 8.67 2.81 -7.27
N LEU A 137 8.41 2.43 -6.01
CA LEU A 137 9.27 2.71 -4.87
C LEU A 137 10.08 1.48 -4.48
N THR A 138 9.42 0.33 -4.40
CA THR A 138 10.08 -0.92 -4.02
C THR A 138 9.40 -2.12 -4.68
N LYS A 139 10.18 -2.95 -5.36
CA LYS A 139 9.73 -4.20 -5.95
C LYS A 139 9.55 -5.28 -4.90
N SER A 140 8.38 -5.92 -4.89
CA SER A 140 8.11 -7.09 -4.06
C SER A 140 8.65 -8.35 -4.73
N LEU A 141 9.64 -9.00 -4.12
CA LEU A 141 10.24 -10.21 -4.69
C LEU A 141 9.42 -11.48 -4.41
N ARG A 142 8.77 -11.54 -3.25
CA ARG A 142 7.95 -12.70 -2.89
C ARG A 142 6.48 -12.41 -3.15
N PRO A 143 5.74 -13.35 -3.76
CA PRO A 143 4.31 -13.20 -3.95
C PRO A 143 3.62 -13.12 -2.57
N LEU A 144 2.55 -12.33 -2.51
CA LEU A 144 1.66 -12.34 -1.35
C LEU A 144 0.83 -13.63 -1.35
N PRO A 145 0.43 -14.15 -0.18
CA PRO A 145 -0.54 -15.23 -0.08
C PRO A 145 -1.84 -14.91 -0.83
N GLU A 146 -2.54 -15.94 -1.29
CA GLU A 146 -3.84 -15.75 -1.98
C GLU A 146 -4.82 -14.98 -1.08
N LYS A 147 -5.53 -14.02 -1.65
CA LYS A 147 -6.40 -13.08 -0.94
C LYS A 147 -7.52 -13.77 -0.14
N HIS A 148 -8.04 -14.90 -0.64
CA HIS A 148 -9.20 -15.59 -0.06
C HIS A 148 -8.82 -16.64 0.98
N SER A 149 -7.67 -17.28 0.83
CA SER A 149 -7.21 -18.32 1.77
C SER A 149 -6.22 -17.79 2.81
N GLY A 150 -5.52 -16.69 2.50
CA GLY A 150 -4.48 -16.16 3.39
C GLY A 150 -3.42 -17.20 3.72
N LEU A 151 -2.79 -17.06 4.88
CA LEU A 151 -1.98 -18.11 5.50
C LEU A 151 -2.88 -18.95 6.40
N VAL A 152 -3.38 -20.09 5.88
CA VAL A 152 -4.27 -21.00 6.60
C VAL A 152 -3.51 -21.76 7.71
N ASP A 153 -2.28 -22.13 7.42
CA ASP A 153 -1.44 -22.87 8.35
C ASP A 153 -0.94 -21.96 9.49
N THR A 154 -1.31 -22.34 10.72
CA THR A 154 -0.94 -21.61 11.94
C THR A 154 0.57 -21.52 12.12
N GLU A 155 1.32 -22.57 11.81
CA GLU A 155 2.78 -22.57 11.92
C GLU A 155 3.41 -21.59 10.95
N GLN A 156 2.94 -21.55 9.70
CA GLN A 156 3.40 -20.57 8.71
C GLN A 156 3.07 -19.15 9.14
N ARG A 157 1.91 -18.89 9.76
CA ARG A 157 1.55 -17.58 10.31
C ARG A 157 2.53 -17.12 11.40
N TYR A 158 3.01 -18.02 12.22
CA TYR A 158 4.03 -17.70 13.23
C TYR A 158 5.42 -17.52 12.62
N ARG A 159 5.83 -18.35 11.69
CA ARG A 159 7.15 -18.26 11.03
C ARG A 159 7.26 -17.08 10.07
N LYS A 160 6.18 -16.77 9.35
CA LYS A 160 6.10 -15.66 8.37
C LYS A 160 5.18 -14.55 8.88
N ARG A 161 5.36 -14.13 10.13
CA ARG A 161 4.49 -13.14 10.80
C ARG A 161 4.28 -11.87 9.98
N TYR A 162 5.29 -11.40 9.26
CA TYR A 162 5.18 -10.24 8.39
C TYR A 162 4.13 -10.41 7.28
N LEU A 163 3.98 -11.61 6.70
CA LEU A 163 2.93 -11.89 5.72
C LEU A 163 1.55 -11.92 6.37
N ASP A 164 1.43 -12.54 7.55
CA ASP A 164 0.18 -12.56 8.31
C ASP A 164 -0.27 -11.12 8.64
N LEU A 165 0.61 -10.25 9.07
CA LEU A 165 0.30 -8.84 9.37
C LEU A 165 -0.06 -8.02 8.11
N ILE A 166 0.46 -8.37 6.95
CA ILE A 166 0.11 -7.68 5.69
C ILE A 166 -1.28 -8.10 5.20
N THR A 167 -1.63 -9.38 5.36
CA THR A 167 -2.82 -9.96 4.73
C THR A 167 -4.00 -10.16 5.68
N ASN A 168 -3.77 -10.17 7.00
CA ASN A 168 -4.78 -10.40 8.03
C ASN A 168 -4.93 -9.18 8.94
N SER A 169 -6.02 -8.45 8.74
CA SER A 169 -6.34 -7.25 9.51
C SER A 169 -6.58 -7.52 11.00
N GLU A 170 -7.17 -8.67 11.36
CA GLU A 170 -7.41 -9.03 12.76
C GLU A 170 -6.10 -9.23 13.50
N SER A 171 -5.15 -9.97 12.91
CA SER A 171 -3.81 -10.13 13.48
C SER A 171 -3.12 -8.77 13.66
N LEU A 172 -3.19 -7.89 12.64
CA LEU A 172 -2.60 -6.56 12.71
C LEU A 172 -3.18 -5.75 13.88
N GLU A 173 -4.50 -5.75 14.05
CA GLU A 173 -5.16 -5.01 15.13
C GLU A 173 -4.78 -5.54 16.53
N ILE A 174 -4.64 -6.86 16.70
CA ILE A 174 -4.15 -7.45 17.96
C ILE A 174 -2.75 -6.94 18.29
N PHE A 175 -1.84 -6.91 17.30
CA PHE A 175 -0.47 -6.42 17.52
C PHE A 175 -0.41 -4.91 17.79
N LYS A 176 -1.27 -4.11 17.13
CA LYS A 176 -1.42 -2.68 17.42
C LYS A 176 -1.88 -2.45 18.87
N LYS A 177 -2.95 -3.15 19.30
CA LYS A 177 -3.45 -3.09 20.68
C LYS A 177 -2.38 -3.48 21.71
N ARG A 178 -1.64 -4.56 21.44
CA ARG A 178 -0.52 -4.97 22.29
C ARG A 178 0.52 -3.86 22.43
N SER A 179 0.92 -3.24 21.33
CA SER A 179 1.90 -2.14 21.33
C SER A 179 1.39 -0.93 22.11
N GLN A 180 0.11 -0.59 21.97
CA GLN A 180 -0.54 0.50 22.72
C GLN A 180 -0.55 0.23 24.22
N ILE A 181 -0.91 -1.00 24.65
CA ILE A 181 -0.89 -1.40 26.06
C ILE A 181 0.50 -1.26 26.64
N ILE A 182 1.53 -1.79 25.96
CA ILE A 182 2.92 -1.70 26.43
C ILE A 182 3.36 -0.24 26.51
N SER A 183 3.01 0.60 25.54
CA SER A 183 3.35 2.03 25.56
C SER A 183 2.67 2.76 26.72
N SER A 184 1.40 2.45 27.00
CA SER A 184 0.68 3.01 28.14
C SER A 184 1.29 2.61 29.48
N ILE A 185 1.66 1.34 29.65
CA ILE A 185 2.35 0.87 30.87
C ILE A 185 3.67 1.60 31.06
N ARG A 186 4.47 1.75 29.98
CA ARG A 186 5.73 2.48 30.04
C ARG A 186 5.54 3.95 30.41
N ALA A 187 4.56 4.63 29.81
CA ALA A 187 4.26 6.02 30.11
C ALA A 187 3.94 6.20 31.61
N VAL A 188 3.06 5.36 32.18
CA VAL A 188 2.75 5.39 33.61
C VAL A 188 3.98 5.11 34.46
N SER A 189 4.79 4.10 34.11
CA SER A 189 6.00 3.77 34.82
C SER A 189 7.02 4.92 34.85
N TYR A 190 7.22 5.61 33.72
CA TYR A 190 8.11 6.77 33.65
C TYR A 190 7.62 7.96 34.46
N THR A 191 6.32 8.16 34.60
CA THR A 191 5.76 9.30 35.36
C THR A 191 5.70 9.04 36.87
N HIS A 192 5.49 7.78 37.27
CA HIS A 192 5.22 7.43 38.66
C HIS A 192 6.34 6.62 39.35
N LEU A 193 7.19 5.93 38.59
CA LEU A 193 8.24 5.04 39.10
C LEU A 193 9.66 5.58 38.86
N THR A 194 9.85 6.87 38.68
CA THR A 194 11.18 7.48 38.70
C THR A 194 11.77 7.31 40.10
N LEU A 195 12.58 6.25 40.29
CA LEU A 195 13.46 6.14 41.44
C LEU A 195 14.41 7.34 41.39
N PRO A 196 14.49 8.13 42.46
CA PRO A 196 15.55 9.13 42.56
C PRO A 196 16.89 8.39 42.58
N THR A 197 17.60 8.38 41.46
CA THR A 197 19.01 8.02 41.43
C THR A 197 19.74 9.09 42.22
N LYS A 198 19.92 8.87 43.53
CA LYS A 198 20.95 9.57 44.25
C LYS A 198 22.29 9.11 43.68
N ALA A 199 22.97 10.02 43.00
CA ALA A 199 24.39 9.93 42.77
C ALA A 199 25.13 9.89 44.08
#